data_1a97294425a695435294756ed3258f26
#
_entry.id   1a97294425a695435294756ed3258f26
#
_cell.length_a   1.000
_cell.length_b   1.000
_cell.length_c   1.000
_cell.angle_alpha   90.00
_cell.angle_beta   90.00
_cell.angle_gamma   90.00
#
_symmetry.space_group_name_H-M   'P 1'
#
loop_
_entity.id
_entity.type
_entity.pdbx_description
1 polymer ?
#
loop_
_entity_poly.entity_id
_entity_poly.type
_entity_poly.pdbx_seq_one_letter_code
_entity_poly.pdbx_strand_id
1 'polypeptide(L)'
;MIINDGEITYELDLTDWFGYNFPEKEKKTIPWFKDQLWDYVKHSHKGMRYRILRMSWGIWNGYVDIPSGHPLHGKGFTEEDGEIDKLLVHGGITYNCLSDKNDQSSDWIIGFDTNHMYDHAPSDKIRSEEGYNLAVKYYKTHAYVMKEVKNLIKDIKKKYS
;
A
#
# COMPACT_ATOMS: atom_id res chain seq x y z
N MET A 1 14.73 -13.59 -1.07
CA MET A 1 13.49 -14.44 -1.07
C MET A 1 12.75 -14.17 -2.37
N ILE A 2 12.48 -15.19 -3.16
CA ILE A 2 11.73 -15.07 -4.43
C ILE A 2 10.25 -15.23 -4.09
N ILE A 3 9.44 -14.27 -4.48
CA ILE A 3 8.00 -14.27 -4.27
C ILE A 3 7.33 -14.26 -5.63
N ASN A 4 6.43 -15.21 -5.84
CA ASN A 4 5.69 -15.36 -7.09
C ASN A 4 4.18 -15.23 -6.79
N ASP A 5 3.53 -14.16 -7.29
CA ASP A 5 2.09 -13.96 -7.15
C ASP A 5 1.30 -14.44 -8.38
N GLY A 6 1.92 -15.28 -9.22
CA GLY A 6 1.34 -15.82 -10.45
C GLY A 6 1.61 -14.99 -11.71
N GLU A 7 1.89 -13.69 -11.59
CA GLU A 7 2.20 -12.80 -12.72
C GLU A 7 3.49 -11.99 -12.51
N ILE A 8 3.90 -11.74 -11.26
CA ILE A 8 5.08 -10.92 -10.95
C ILE A 8 5.97 -11.68 -9.96
N THR A 9 7.24 -11.85 -10.32
CA THR A 9 8.26 -12.42 -9.45
C THR A 9 9.07 -11.28 -8.86
N TYR A 10 9.09 -11.16 -7.52
CA TYR A 10 9.95 -10.20 -6.82
C TYR A 10 11.05 -10.95 -6.10
N GLU A 11 12.25 -10.44 -6.19
CA GLU A 11 13.32 -10.81 -5.27
C GLU A 11 13.35 -9.77 -4.14
N LEU A 12 12.88 -10.16 -2.97
CA LEU A 12 13.01 -9.36 -1.76
C LEU A 12 14.43 -9.56 -1.22
N ASP A 13 15.32 -8.62 -1.51
CA ASP A 13 16.61 -8.56 -0.84
C ASP A 13 16.45 -7.82 0.50
N LEU A 14 16.33 -8.60 1.56
CA LEU A 14 16.24 -8.07 2.92
C LEU A 14 17.55 -7.43 3.37
N THR A 15 18.67 -7.65 2.66
CA THR A 15 19.96 -7.05 3.03
C THR A 15 19.97 -5.54 2.80
N ASP A 16 19.21 -5.03 1.85
CA ASP A 16 19.07 -3.59 1.59
C ASP A 16 18.31 -2.86 2.71
N TRP A 17 17.58 -3.59 3.56
CA TRP A 17 16.87 -3.01 4.70
C TRP A 17 17.75 -2.77 5.93
N PHE A 18 19.05 -3.07 5.82
CA PHE A 18 20.03 -3.02 6.90
C PHE A 18 21.04 -1.88 6.73
N GLY A 19 20.57 -0.64 6.68
CA GLY A 19 21.46 0.52 6.59
C GLY A 19 22.28 0.82 7.86
N TYR A 20 21.91 0.23 9.00
CA TYR A 20 22.55 0.40 10.31
C TYR A 20 22.90 -0.98 10.88
N ASN A 21 24.10 -1.12 11.49
CA ASN A 21 24.52 -2.36 12.15
C ASN A 21 23.73 -2.60 13.44
N PHE A 22 22.49 -3.04 13.31
CA PHE A 22 21.69 -3.45 14.46
C PHE A 22 22.19 -4.81 14.98
N PRO A 23 22.43 -4.95 16.28
CA PRO A 23 22.63 -6.26 16.89
C PRO A 23 21.47 -7.21 16.57
N GLU A 24 21.74 -8.49 16.32
CA GLU A 24 20.70 -9.49 15.95
C GLU A 24 19.51 -9.54 16.93
N LYS A 25 19.76 -9.27 18.22
CA LYS A 25 18.69 -9.21 19.23
C LYS A 25 17.73 -8.03 19.01
N GLU A 26 18.23 -6.91 18.49
CA GLU A 26 17.43 -5.70 18.26
C GLU A 26 16.64 -5.78 16.97
N LYS A 27 17.14 -6.48 15.94
CA LYS A 27 16.43 -6.71 14.68
C LYS A 27 15.01 -7.25 14.90
N LYS A 28 14.84 -8.18 15.87
CA LYS A 28 13.52 -8.75 16.22
C LYS A 28 12.56 -7.73 16.83
N THR A 29 13.00 -6.56 17.25
CA THR A 29 12.16 -5.51 17.82
C THR A 29 11.74 -4.46 16.80
N ILE A 30 12.42 -4.38 15.67
CA ILE A 30 12.21 -3.39 14.61
C ILE A 30 10.84 -3.62 13.94
N PRO A 31 9.97 -2.60 13.82
CA PRO A 31 8.61 -2.79 13.33
C PRO A 31 8.48 -3.49 11.98
N TRP A 32 9.32 -3.12 11.00
CA TRP A 32 9.24 -3.70 9.66
C TRP A 32 9.75 -5.14 9.55
N PHE A 33 10.51 -5.64 10.56
CA PHE A 33 10.89 -7.05 10.65
C PHE A 33 9.87 -7.89 11.41
N LYS A 34 9.06 -7.26 12.26
CA LYS A 34 7.93 -7.92 12.94
C LYS A 34 6.70 -7.98 12.07
N ASP A 35 6.61 -7.11 11.10
CA ASP A 35 5.48 -7.02 10.20
C ASP A 35 5.43 -8.24 9.28
N GLN A 36 4.29 -8.45 8.62
CA GLN A 36 4.17 -9.52 7.64
C GLN A 36 5.21 -9.34 6.54
N LEU A 37 5.71 -10.46 6.00
CA LEU A 37 6.65 -10.41 4.87
C LEU A 37 5.91 -10.09 3.57
N TRP A 38 4.68 -10.59 3.41
CA TRP A 38 3.83 -10.40 2.23
C TRP A 38 2.36 -10.53 2.58
N ASP A 39 1.50 -10.01 1.71
CA ASP A 39 0.06 -10.27 1.68
C ASP A 39 -0.37 -10.33 0.21
N TYR A 40 -0.67 -11.53 -0.30
CA TYR A 40 -1.12 -11.76 -1.68
C TYR A 40 -2.59 -12.16 -1.74
N VAL A 41 -3.28 -12.08 -0.62
CA VAL A 41 -4.68 -12.47 -0.54
C VAL A 41 -5.55 -11.34 -1.08
N LYS A 42 -6.52 -11.69 -1.93
CA LYS A 42 -7.62 -10.79 -2.25
C LYS A 42 -8.58 -10.78 -1.06
N HIS A 43 -8.59 -9.69 -0.34
CA HIS A 43 -9.50 -9.48 0.79
C HIS A 43 -10.84 -8.92 0.31
N SER A 44 -11.85 -8.97 1.18
CA SER A 44 -13.13 -8.30 0.97
C SER A 44 -13.56 -7.54 2.21
N HIS A 45 -14.11 -6.35 2.02
CA HIS A 45 -14.73 -5.56 3.08
C HIS A 45 -15.99 -4.88 2.54
N LYS A 46 -17.13 -5.10 3.21
CA LYS A 46 -18.44 -4.53 2.79
C LYS A 46 -18.77 -4.77 1.31
N GLY A 47 -18.42 -5.95 0.78
CA GLY A 47 -18.68 -6.32 -0.61
C GLY A 47 -17.72 -5.74 -1.65
N MET A 48 -16.70 -4.99 -1.26
CA MET A 48 -15.64 -4.52 -2.15
C MET A 48 -14.35 -5.32 -1.92
N ARG A 49 -13.69 -5.72 -3.01
CA ARG A 49 -12.40 -6.42 -2.96
C ARG A 49 -11.27 -5.41 -2.78
N TYR A 50 -10.23 -5.83 -2.08
CA TYR A 50 -9.02 -5.04 -1.89
C TYR A 50 -7.79 -5.93 -1.76
N ARG A 51 -6.62 -5.33 -1.97
CA ARG A 51 -5.31 -5.96 -1.83
C ARG A 51 -4.36 -5.03 -1.08
N ILE A 52 -3.42 -5.64 -0.36
CA ILE A 52 -2.33 -4.93 0.30
C ILE A 52 -1.04 -5.58 -0.18
N LEU A 53 -0.17 -4.82 -0.84
CA LEU A 53 1.06 -5.35 -1.41
C LEU A 53 2.27 -4.71 -0.76
N ARG A 54 3.26 -5.54 -0.42
CA ARG A 54 4.54 -5.06 0.05
C ARG A 54 5.50 -4.87 -1.12
N MET A 55 6.06 -3.69 -1.21
CA MET A 55 7.02 -3.35 -2.26
C MET A 55 8.43 -3.80 -1.86
N SER A 56 9.33 -3.95 -2.85
CA SER A 56 10.71 -4.43 -2.63
C SER A 56 11.51 -3.58 -1.63
N TRP A 57 11.21 -2.30 -1.51
CA TRP A 57 11.82 -1.39 -0.52
C TRP A 57 11.13 -1.39 0.84
N GLY A 58 10.16 -2.29 1.04
CA GLY A 58 9.60 -2.63 2.35
C GLY A 58 8.33 -1.89 2.75
N ILE A 59 7.87 -0.91 1.99
CA ILE A 59 6.61 -0.21 2.23
C ILE A 59 5.42 -1.05 1.82
N TRP A 60 4.24 -0.69 2.32
CA TRP A 60 2.96 -1.28 1.96
C TRP A 60 2.10 -0.35 1.13
N ASN A 61 1.52 -0.87 0.05
CA ASN A 61 0.53 -0.19 -0.77
C ASN A 61 -0.84 -0.84 -0.59
N GLY A 62 -1.89 -0.01 -0.61
CA GLY A 62 -3.27 -0.48 -0.54
C GLY A 62 -4.01 -0.23 -1.85
N TYR A 63 -4.83 -1.20 -2.28
CA TYR A 63 -5.59 -1.16 -3.54
C TYR A 63 -7.02 -1.62 -3.33
N VAL A 64 -7.97 -0.94 -3.97
CA VAL A 64 -9.39 -1.28 -3.97
C VAL A 64 -9.85 -1.55 -5.39
N ASP A 65 -10.56 -2.66 -5.60
CA ASP A 65 -11.15 -3.01 -6.88
C ASP A 65 -12.54 -2.35 -7.00
N ILE A 66 -12.71 -1.45 -7.96
CA ILE A 66 -13.95 -0.76 -8.29
C ILE A 66 -14.61 -1.51 -9.43
N PRO A 67 -15.76 -2.16 -9.23
CA PRO A 67 -16.40 -2.96 -10.27
C PRO A 67 -16.93 -2.11 -11.42
N SER A 68 -17.02 -2.72 -12.59
CA SER A 68 -17.69 -2.12 -13.74
C SER A 68 -19.13 -1.68 -13.37
N GLY A 69 -19.52 -0.50 -13.84
CA GLY A 69 -20.81 0.12 -13.49
C GLY A 69 -20.82 0.95 -12.19
N HIS A 70 -19.76 0.91 -11.38
CA HIS A 70 -19.64 1.81 -10.23
C HIS A 70 -19.28 3.25 -10.70
N PRO A 71 -19.82 4.32 -10.07
CA PRO A 71 -19.56 5.71 -10.48
C PRO A 71 -18.07 6.10 -10.54
N LEU A 72 -17.22 5.46 -9.74
CA LEU A 72 -15.76 5.70 -9.75
C LEU A 72 -15.01 4.89 -10.82
N HIS A 73 -15.68 3.96 -11.52
CA HIS A 73 -15.02 3.16 -12.56
C HIS A 73 -14.55 4.05 -13.71
N GLY A 74 -13.27 3.94 -14.07
CA GLY A 74 -12.66 4.75 -15.12
C GLY A 74 -12.31 6.20 -14.70
N LYS A 75 -12.58 6.59 -13.45
CA LYS A 75 -12.20 7.92 -12.97
C LYS A 75 -10.71 8.00 -12.66
N GLY A 76 -10.06 9.03 -13.18
CA GLY A 76 -8.63 9.30 -13.02
C GLY A 76 -8.33 10.60 -12.29
N PHE A 77 -7.04 10.97 -12.26
CA PHE A 77 -6.54 12.24 -11.75
C PHE A 77 -6.74 13.34 -12.81
N THR A 78 -7.97 13.76 -13.03
CA THR A 78 -8.26 14.87 -13.94
C THR A 78 -8.87 16.02 -13.16
N GLU A 79 -8.47 17.24 -13.49
CA GLU A 79 -8.99 18.47 -12.84
C GLU A 79 -10.51 18.59 -12.98
N GLU A 80 -11.09 18.01 -14.03
CA GLU A 80 -12.53 18.07 -14.31
C GLU A 80 -13.35 17.13 -13.41
N ASP A 81 -12.82 15.97 -13.07
CA ASP A 81 -13.58 14.96 -12.32
C ASP A 81 -13.47 15.12 -10.80
N GLY A 82 -12.28 15.38 -10.27
CA GLY A 82 -12.03 15.62 -8.84
C GLY A 82 -12.59 14.56 -7.86
N GLU A 83 -13.23 13.51 -8.38
CA GLU A 83 -13.94 12.53 -7.56
C GLU A 83 -12.96 11.64 -6.78
N ILE A 84 -11.85 11.24 -7.42
CA ILE A 84 -10.79 10.46 -6.79
C ILE A 84 -10.05 11.29 -5.74
N ASP A 85 -9.78 12.55 -6.02
CA ASP A 85 -9.07 13.46 -5.11
C ASP A 85 -9.87 13.79 -3.84
N LYS A 86 -11.20 13.60 -3.88
CA LYS A 86 -12.09 13.76 -2.73
C LYS A 86 -12.10 12.55 -1.80
N LEU A 87 -11.47 11.45 -2.16
CA LEU A 87 -11.38 10.26 -1.33
C LEU A 87 -10.32 10.44 -0.25
N LEU A 88 -10.70 10.21 1.00
CA LEU A 88 -9.80 10.38 2.14
C LEU A 88 -9.05 9.09 2.42
N VAL A 89 -7.75 9.12 2.17
CA VAL A 89 -6.82 8.02 2.45
C VAL A 89 -5.42 8.58 2.67
N HIS A 90 -4.55 7.83 3.32
CA HIS A 90 -3.16 8.20 3.55
C HIS A 90 -2.47 8.70 2.27
N GLY A 91 -1.99 9.93 2.29
CA GLY A 91 -1.32 10.59 1.16
C GLY A 91 -2.18 10.85 -0.08
N GLY A 92 -3.47 10.49 -0.08
CA GLY A 92 -4.35 10.55 -1.25
C GLY A 92 -4.24 9.32 -2.15
N ILE A 93 -5.05 9.27 -3.20
CA ILE A 93 -4.95 8.21 -4.22
C ILE A 93 -3.79 8.53 -5.15
N THR A 94 -2.86 7.60 -5.29
CA THR A 94 -1.64 7.75 -6.12
C THR A 94 -1.59 6.76 -7.30
N TYR A 95 -2.57 5.85 -7.40
CA TYR A 95 -2.63 4.84 -8.45
C TYR A 95 -4.05 4.61 -8.93
N ASN A 96 -4.23 4.51 -10.26
CA ASN A 96 -5.48 4.07 -10.87
C ASN A 96 -5.21 3.42 -12.25
N CYS A 97 -5.85 2.28 -12.51
CA CYS A 97 -5.85 1.62 -13.84
C CYS A 97 -6.91 0.53 -13.93
N LEU A 98 -7.19 0.05 -15.15
CA LEU A 98 -7.93 -1.21 -15.37
C LEU A 98 -7.11 -2.41 -14.86
N SER A 99 -7.77 -3.39 -14.27
CA SER A 99 -7.14 -4.67 -13.86
C SER A 99 -6.70 -5.51 -15.06
N ASP A 100 -7.41 -5.39 -16.19
CA ASP A 100 -6.99 -5.86 -17.50
C ASP A 100 -7.10 -4.70 -18.51
N LYS A 101 -5.98 -4.25 -19.03
CA LYS A 101 -5.92 -3.13 -19.99
C LYS A 101 -6.64 -3.40 -21.31
N ASN A 102 -6.85 -4.67 -21.65
CA ASN A 102 -7.53 -5.09 -22.87
C ASN A 102 -9.04 -5.29 -22.67
N ASP A 103 -9.54 -5.27 -21.44
CA ASP A 103 -10.94 -5.42 -21.11
C ASP A 103 -11.47 -4.20 -20.35
N GLN A 104 -12.20 -3.33 -21.05
CA GLN A 104 -12.83 -2.13 -20.48
C GLN A 104 -13.89 -2.44 -19.41
N SER A 105 -14.38 -3.67 -19.36
CA SER A 105 -15.32 -4.14 -18.33
C SER A 105 -14.66 -4.74 -17.12
N SER A 106 -13.34 -4.87 -17.14
CA SER A 106 -12.57 -5.33 -15.97
C SER A 106 -12.63 -4.30 -14.83
N ASP A 107 -12.35 -4.72 -13.60
CA ASP A 107 -12.36 -3.81 -12.45
C ASP A 107 -11.40 -2.63 -12.67
N TRP A 108 -11.80 -1.45 -12.20
CA TRP A 108 -10.93 -0.29 -12.09
C TRP A 108 -10.24 -0.30 -10.73
N ILE A 109 -8.93 -0.37 -10.72
CA ILE A 109 -8.16 -0.39 -9.48
C ILE A 109 -7.78 1.03 -9.10
N ILE A 110 -8.07 1.42 -7.87
CA ILE A 110 -7.52 2.63 -7.25
C ILE A 110 -6.63 2.24 -6.09
N GLY A 111 -5.58 3.01 -5.82
CA GLY A 111 -4.63 2.68 -4.77
C GLY A 111 -3.88 3.87 -4.22
N PHE A 112 -3.22 3.64 -3.10
CA PHE A 112 -2.33 4.58 -2.43
C PHE A 112 -1.08 3.86 -1.95
N ASP A 113 -0.01 4.62 -1.76
CA ASP A 113 1.24 4.13 -1.20
C ASP A 113 1.54 4.76 0.17
N THR A 114 2.58 4.27 0.83
CA THR A 114 3.12 4.80 2.07
C THR A 114 4.58 5.24 1.88
N ASN A 115 4.82 6.03 0.84
CA ASN A 115 6.16 6.54 0.49
C ASN A 115 6.16 8.07 0.33
N HIS A 116 5.52 8.77 1.26
CA HIS A 116 5.48 10.23 1.28
C HIS A 116 6.59 10.80 2.17
N MET A 117 6.76 12.12 2.19
CA MET A 117 7.83 12.83 2.90
C MET A 117 7.98 12.43 4.39
N TYR A 118 6.89 12.08 5.05
CA TYR A 118 6.87 11.67 6.47
C TYR A 118 6.64 10.17 6.67
N ASP A 119 6.81 9.37 5.62
CA ASP A 119 6.82 7.92 5.72
C ASP A 119 8.26 7.41 5.76
N HIS A 120 8.46 6.22 6.32
CA HIS A 120 9.74 5.54 6.31
C HIS A 120 9.66 4.29 5.46
N ALA A 121 10.53 4.20 4.46
CA ALA A 121 10.76 2.97 3.72
C ALA A 121 11.87 2.17 4.41
N PRO A 122 11.66 0.87 4.71
CA PRO A 122 12.68 0.03 5.34
C PRO A 122 14.03 -0.01 4.62
N SER A 123 14.04 0.19 3.29
CA SER A 123 15.28 0.29 2.51
C SER A 123 16.05 1.60 2.71
N ASP A 124 15.45 2.61 3.34
CA ASP A 124 16.13 3.89 3.59
C ASP A 124 17.23 3.71 4.64
N LYS A 125 18.42 4.22 4.33
CA LYS A 125 19.59 4.09 5.22
C LYS A 125 19.41 4.90 6.48
N ILE A 126 19.40 4.22 7.61
CA ILE A 126 19.42 4.83 8.94
C ILE A 126 20.89 5.01 9.36
N ARG A 127 21.26 6.24 9.75
CA ARG A 127 22.66 6.61 10.04
C ARG A 127 22.89 7.02 11.49
N SER A 128 21.85 7.10 12.32
CA SER A 128 21.93 7.54 13.70
C SER A 128 20.79 6.94 14.53
N GLU A 129 20.93 6.97 15.85
CA GLU A 129 19.87 6.58 16.78
C GLU A 129 18.62 7.46 16.63
N GLU A 130 18.79 8.76 16.44
CA GLU A 130 17.69 9.68 16.17
C GLU A 130 16.96 9.31 14.87
N GLY A 131 17.71 9.02 13.80
CA GLY A 131 17.16 8.53 12.54
C GLY A 131 16.38 7.23 12.70
N TYR A 132 16.85 6.31 13.55
CA TYR A 132 16.13 5.09 13.88
C TYR A 132 14.80 5.38 14.59
N ASN A 133 14.80 6.25 15.58
CA ASN A 133 13.58 6.62 16.31
C ASN A 133 12.54 7.27 15.40
N LEU A 134 12.98 8.11 14.46
CA LEU A 134 12.11 8.69 13.42
C LEU A 134 11.59 7.63 12.46
N ALA A 135 12.43 6.70 12.01
CA ALA A 135 12.05 5.61 11.14
C ALA A 135 10.96 4.73 11.78
N VAL A 136 11.13 4.34 13.05
CA VAL A 136 10.12 3.58 13.81
C VAL A 136 8.79 4.35 13.90
N LYS A 137 8.86 5.65 14.15
CA LYS A 137 7.68 6.52 14.26
C LYS A 137 6.92 6.64 12.94
N TYR A 138 7.64 6.70 11.83
CA TYR A 138 7.06 7.01 10.51
C TYR A 138 6.81 5.78 9.63
N TYR A 139 7.27 4.60 10.02
CA TYR A 139 6.95 3.37 9.30
C TYR A 139 5.46 3.04 9.39
N LYS A 140 4.84 2.76 8.25
CA LYS A 140 3.43 2.34 8.14
C LYS A 140 3.36 0.83 8.02
N THR A 141 2.81 0.18 9.05
CA THR A 141 2.66 -1.29 9.10
C THR A 141 1.57 -1.79 8.15
N HIS A 142 1.60 -3.09 7.85
CA HIS A 142 0.50 -3.77 7.15
C HIS A 142 -0.86 -3.49 7.82
N ALA A 143 -0.94 -3.58 9.14
CA ALA A 143 -2.17 -3.31 9.88
C ALA A 143 -2.67 -1.86 9.70
N TYR A 144 -1.74 -0.90 9.64
CA TYR A 144 -2.07 0.50 9.33
C TYR A 144 -2.70 0.62 7.94
N VAL A 145 -2.04 0.06 6.91
CA VAL A 145 -2.54 0.14 5.53
C VAL A 145 -3.87 -0.59 5.37
N MET A 146 -4.04 -1.74 6.03
CA MET A 146 -5.34 -2.46 6.05
C MET A 146 -6.46 -1.59 6.63
N LYS A 147 -6.20 -0.86 7.72
CA LYS A 147 -7.16 0.07 8.31
C LYS A 147 -7.51 1.21 7.34
N GLU A 148 -6.51 1.79 6.69
CA GLU A 148 -6.70 2.86 5.70
C GLU A 148 -7.55 2.38 4.51
N VAL A 149 -7.26 1.19 3.94
CA VAL A 149 -8.07 0.60 2.87
C VAL A 149 -9.52 0.39 3.30
N LYS A 150 -9.76 -0.14 4.51
CA LYS A 150 -11.12 -0.34 5.03
C LYS A 150 -11.86 0.98 5.25
N ASN A 151 -11.16 2.03 5.65
CA ASN A 151 -11.74 3.38 5.79
C ASN A 151 -12.05 3.98 4.41
N LEU A 152 -11.15 3.82 3.44
CA LEU A 152 -11.39 4.22 2.05
C LEU A 152 -12.65 3.54 1.49
N ILE A 153 -12.81 2.23 1.67
CA ILE A 153 -14.02 1.50 1.25
C ILE A 153 -15.29 2.05 1.93
N LYS A 154 -15.22 2.38 3.23
CA LYS A 154 -16.35 3.00 3.92
C LYS A 154 -16.70 4.37 3.34
N ASP A 155 -15.70 5.19 3.02
CA ASP A 155 -15.90 6.51 2.41
C ASP A 155 -16.54 6.40 1.02
N ILE A 156 -16.04 5.49 0.18
CA ILE A 156 -16.62 5.17 -1.14
C ILE A 156 -18.09 4.76 -0.98
N LYS A 157 -18.37 3.80 -0.10
CA LYS A 157 -19.75 3.32 0.13
C LYS A 157 -20.68 4.43 0.62
N LYS A 158 -20.18 5.37 1.43
CA LYS A 158 -20.98 6.49 1.93
C LYS A 158 -21.30 7.50 0.83
N LYS A 159 -20.35 7.75 -0.07
CA LYS A 159 -20.49 8.78 -1.13
C LYS A 159 -21.27 8.27 -2.34
N TYR A 160 -21.22 6.98 -2.61
CA TYR A 160 -21.76 6.37 -3.85
C TYR A 160 -22.76 5.23 -3.59
N SER A 161 -23.43 5.26 -2.46
CA SER A 161 -24.54 4.33 -2.15
C SER A 161 -25.85 4.82 -2.75
#